data_147ca775edadd0f41930b287cf57d84b
#
_entry.id   147ca775edadd0f41930b287cf57d84b
#
_cell.length_a   1.000
_cell.length_b   1.000
_cell.length_c   1.000
_cell.angle_alpha   90.00
_cell.angle_beta   90.00
_cell.angle_gamma   90.00
#
_symmetry.space_group_name_H-M   'P 1'
#
loop_
_entity.id
_entity.type
_entity.pdbx_description
1 polymer ?
#
loop_
_entity_poly.entity_id
_entity_poly.type
_entity_poly.pdbx_seq_one_letter_code
_entity_poly.pdbx_strand_id
1 'polypeptide(L)'
;LIALCSSLLGVTLVLKRFSYIGDGLSHVAFGAMAVASVMKLSNNMYLILPVTVVCAVLLLRTGQNTKIKGDAAIAMISVSSLAIGYLLMNVFSTGPNVSGDVCSTLFGSTSILTLTIGQVQLCAVLSVIVVVMFVLFYNKIFSITFDETFAKATGMKTNLYNTLLAVLIAVVIVLAMNLVGSLLISALVIFPALSAMRIFRNFRSVTICSVGISVVCAC
;
A
#
# COMPACT_ATOMS: atom_id res chain seq x y z
N LEU A 1 -1.83 -7.56 12.80
CA LEU A 1 -0.55 -6.95 12.42
C LEU A 1 -0.69 -6.09 11.17
N ILE A 2 -1.21 -6.63 10.06
CA ILE A 2 -1.38 -5.89 8.80
C ILE A 2 -2.25 -4.65 8.99
N ALA A 3 -3.39 -4.78 9.67
CA ALA A 3 -4.28 -3.65 9.97
C ALA A 3 -3.58 -2.54 10.77
N LEU A 4 -2.71 -2.92 11.70
CA LEU A 4 -1.88 -1.98 12.45
C LEU A 4 -0.89 -1.25 11.53
N CYS A 5 -0.16 -1.98 10.69
CA CYS A 5 0.80 -1.37 9.74
C CYS A 5 0.10 -0.46 8.73
N SER A 6 -1.03 -0.91 8.18
CA SER A 6 -1.79 -0.15 7.19
C SER A 6 -2.33 1.16 7.76
N SER A 7 -2.85 1.15 8.99
CA SER A 7 -3.36 2.37 9.63
C SER A 7 -2.27 3.35 10.02
N LEU A 8 -1.10 2.88 10.49
CA LEU A 8 0.05 3.73 10.80
C LEU A 8 0.51 4.51 9.55
N LEU A 9 0.65 3.82 8.43
CA LEU A 9 1.03 4.44 7.16
C LEU A 9 -0.11 5.25 6.57
N GLY A 10 -1.36 4.83 6.78
CA GLY A 10 -2.56 5.51 6.30
C GLY A 10 -2.68 6.93 6.82
N VAL A 11 -2.38 7.18 8.11
CA VAL A 11 -2.39 8.53 8.69
C VAL A 11 -1.41 9.46 7.94
N THR A 12 -0.21 8.99 7.65
CA THR A 12 0.79 9.79 6.91
C THR A 12 0.38 10.06 5.47
N LEU A 13 -0.23 9.06 4.81
CA LEU A 13 -0.71 9.18 3.44
C LEU A 13 -1.86 10.18 3.29
N VAL A 14 -2.85 10.09 4.19
CA VAL A 14 -4.00 10.99 4.18
C VAL A 14 -3.56 12.43 4.44
N LEU A 15 -2.64 12.67 5.38
CA LEU A 15 -2.08 14.00 5.66
C LEU A 15 -1.29 14.56 4.47
N LYS A 16 -0.58 13.73 3.73
CA LYS A 16 0.12 14.12 2.49
C LYS A 16 -0.80 14.30 1.28
N ARG A 17 -2.10 14.14 1.43
CA ARG A 17 -3.10 14.20 0.35
C ARG A 17 -2.90 13.15 -0.74
N PHE A 18 -2.31 12.01 -0.41
CA PHE A 18 -2.16 10.85 -1.28
C PHE A 18 -3.10 9.71 -0.85
N SER A 19 -4.35 10.03 -0.53
CA SER A 19 -5.31 9.07 -0.01
C SER A 19 -5.54 7.87 -0.93
N TYR A 20 -5.54 8.09 -2.23
CA TYR A 20 -5.77 7.04 -3.23
C TYR A 20 -4.55 6.19 -3.59
N ILE A 21 -3.37 6.47 -3.01
CA ILE A 21 -2.15 5.72 -3.36
C ILE A 21 -2.24 4.25 -2.96
N GLY A 22 -2.97 3.94 -1.89
CA GLY A 22 -3.22 2.57 -1.43
C GLY A 22 -3.97 1.75 -2.49
N ASP A 23 -5.02 2.34 -3.03
CA ASP A 23 -5.82 1.74 -4.10
C ASP A 23 -5.01 1.63 -5.41
N GLY A 24 -4.33 2.70 -5.80
CA GLY A 24 -3.47 2.71 -6.99
C GLY A 24 -2.39 1.64 -6.96
N LEU A 25 -1.68 1.50 -5.85
CA LEU A 25 -0.63 0.51 -5.71
C LEU A 25 -1.16 -0.93 -5.63
N SER A 26 -2.34 -1.15 -5.06
CA SER A 26 -2.96 -2.48 -5.06
C SER A 26 -3.32 -2.94 -6.47
N HIS A 27 -3.80 -2.03 -7.32
CA HIS A 27 -4.07 -2.33 -8.73
C HIS A 27 -2.79 -2.52 -9.55
N VAL A 28 -1.72 -1.79 -9.25
CA VAL A 28 -0.38 -2.03 -9.83
C VAL A 28 0.14 -3.41 -9.42
N ALA A 29 -0.02 -3.79 -8.16
CA ALA A 29 0.37 -5.11 -7.68
C ALA A 29 -0.42 -6.23 -8.37
N PHE A 30 -1.73 -6.03 -8.60
CA PHE A 30 -2.56 -6.94 -9.38
C PHE A 30 -2.06 -7.06 -10.83
N GLY A 31 -1.77 -5.94 -11.50
CA GLY A 31 -1.19 -5.96 -12.85
C GLY A 31 0.14 -6.69 -12.91
N ALA A 32 1.02 -6.47 -11.94
CA ALA A 32 2.30 -7.18 -11.83
C ALA A 32 2.11 -8.69 -11.59
N MET A 33 1.10 -9.07 -10.79
CA MET A 33 0.75 -10.47 -10.56
C MET A 33 0.24 -11.12 -11.84
N ALA A 34 -0.57 -10.45 -12.65
CA ALA A 34 -1.04 -10.94 -13.93
C ALA A 34 0.14 -11.20 -14.89
N VAL A 35 1.10 -10.30 -14.97
CA VAL A 35 2.33 -10.49 -15.75
C VAL A 35 3.13 -11.67 -15.24
N ALA A 36 3.33 -11.80 -13.93
CA ALA A 36 4.05 -12.91 -13.33
C ALA A 36 3.39 -14.28 -13.63
N SER A 37 2.05 -14.32 -13.61
CA SER A 37 1.27 -15.51 -13.93
C SER A 37 1.41 -15.93 -15.40
N VAL A 38 1.41 -14.96 -16.32
CA VAL A 38 1.64 -15.21 -17.76
C VAL A 38 3.06 -15.74 -18.00
N MET A 39 4.05 -15.21 -17.28
CA MET A 39 5.44 -15.67 -17.35
C MET A 39 5.69 -17.01 -16.64
N LYS A 40 4.67 -17.60 -16.01
CA LYS A 40 4.73 -18.88 -15.26
C LYS A 40 5.88 -18.92 -14.24
N LEU A 41 6.11 -17.79 -13.55
CA LEU A 41 7.13 -17.72 -12.51
C LEU A 41 6.71 -18.56 -11.30
N SER A 42 7.64 -19.37 -10.77
CA SER A 42 7.38 -20.23 -9.62
C SER A 42 7.08 -19.46 -8.33
N ASN A 43 7.53 -18.20 -8.22
CA ASN A 43 7.22 -17.30 -7.13
C ASN A 43 6.89 -15.90 -7.65
N ASN A 44 5.61 -15.57 -7.70
CA ASN A 44 5.11 -14.28 -8.19
C ASN A 44 5.62 -13.07 -7.36
N MET A 45 5.95 -13.30 -6.09
CA MET A 45 6.41 -12.27 -5.14
C MET A 45 7.67 -11.54 -5.61
N TYR A 46 8.61 -12.24 -6.28
CA TYR A 46 9.85 -11.65 -6.77
C TYR A 46 9.65 -10.57 -7.85
N LEU A 47 8.53 -10.63 -8.57
CA LEU A 47 8.20 -9.64 -9.59
C LEU A 47 7.25 -8.56 -9.05
N ILE A 48 6.25 -8.95 -8.26
CA ILE A 48 5.23 -8.04 -7.72
C ILE A 48 5.88 -6.98 -6.85
N LEU A 49 6.77 -7.37 -5.93
CA LEU A 49 7.36 -6.46 -4.96
C LEU A 49 8.23 -5.36 -5.60
N PRO A 50 9.21 -5.67 -6.48
CA PRO A 50 10.01 -4.61 -7.09
C PRO A 50 9.20 -3.70 -8.02
N VAL A 51 8.23 -4.24 -8.78
CA VAL A 51 7.38 -3.42 -9.65
C VAL A 51 6.54 -2.44 -8.83
N THR A 52 5.89 -2.90 -7.76
CA THR A 52 5.11 -2.01 -6.88
C THR A 52 5.97 -0.99 -6.15
N VAL A 53 7.16 -1.35 -5.71
CA VAL A 53 8.11 -0.42 -5.07
C VAL A 53 8.53 0.67 -6.06
N VAL A 54 8.91 0.31 -7.29
CA VAL A 54 9.29 1.29 -8.33
C VAL A 54 8.11 2.22 -8.62
N CYS A 55 6.91 1.69 -8.81
CA CYS A 55 5.71 2.51 -9.03
C CYS A 55 5.39 3.41 -7.84
N ALA A 56 5.52 2.94 -6.60
CA ALA A 56 5.31 3.75 -5.40
C ALA A 56 6.28 4.93 -5.33
N VAL A 57 7.56 4.68 -5.60
CA VAL A 57 8.59 5.74 -5.62
C VAL A 57 8.33 6.74 -6.73
N LEU A 58 7.96 6.27 -7.93
CA LEU A 58 7.60 7.14 -9.05
C LEU A 58 6.38 8.00 -8.74
N LEU A 59 5.31 7.41 -8.19
CA LEU A 59 4.10 8.14 -7.84
C LEU A 59 4.35 9.22 -6.79
N LEU A 60 5.11 8.91 -5.73
CA LEU A 60 5.43 9.89 -4.69
C LEU A 60 6.36 11.01 -5.20
N ARG A 61 7.28 10.71 -6.11
CA ARG A 61 8.15 11.72 -6.73
C ARG A 61 7.40 12.60 -7.74
N THR A 62 6.57 11.98 -8.58
CA THR A 62 5.82 12.68 -9.63
C THR A 62 4.75 13.59 -9.01
N GLY A 63 4.09 13.15 -7.96
CA GLY A 63 3.07 13.95 -7.26
C GLY A 63 3.59 15.26 -6.63
N GLN A 64 4.91 15.38 -6.43
CA GLN A 64 5.52 16.58 -5.87
C GLN A 64 5.95 17.62 -6.92
N ASN A 65 6.24 17.21 -8.16
CA ASN A 65 6.94 18.04 -9.14
C ASN A 65 6.14 18.38 -10.40
N THR A 66 4.95 17.87 -10.60
CA THR A 66 4.21 18.01 -11.85
C THR A 66 3.02 18.96 -11.75
N LYS A 67 2.68 19.58 -12.89
CA LYS A 67 1.44 20.35 -13.09
C LYS A 67 0.17 19.48 -12.95
N ILE A 68 0.33 18.16 -12.92
CA ILE A 68 -0.76 17.18 -12.77
C ILE A 68 -0.97 16.94 -11.27
N LYS A 69 -2.18 17.07 -10.79
CA LYS A 69 -2.53 16.73 -9.41
C LYS A 69 -2.18 15.26 -9.15
N GLY A 70 -1.48 14.97 -8.05
CA GLY A 70 -1.01 13.62 -7.72
C GLY A 70 -2.11 12.54 -7.77
N ASP A 71 -3.33 12.86 -7.33
CA ASP A 71 -4.47 11.96 -7.37
C ASP A 71 -4.89 11.57 -8.80
N ALA A 72 -4.77 12.48 -9.78
CA ALA A 72 -5.08 12.17 -11.17
C ALA A 72 -4.05 11.19 -11.77
N ALA A 73 -2.77 11.37 -11.46
CA ALA A 73 -1.72 10.44 -11.89
C ALA A 73 -1.91 9.04 -11.28
N ILE A 74 -2.26 8.98 -9.99
CA ILE A 74 -2.58 7.73 -9.30
C ILE A 74 -3.77 7.03 -9.98
N ALA A 75 -4.86 7.75 -10.24
CA ALA A 75 -6.04 7.20 -10.87
C ALA A 75 -5.77 6.64 -12.28
N MET A 76 -4.99 7.36 -13.10
CA MET A 76 -4.62 6.89 -14.44
C MET A 76 -3.79 5.60 -14.39
N ILE A 77 -2.78 5.53 -13.51
CA ILE A 77 -1.93 4.34 -13.37
C ILE A 77 -2.74 3.18 -12.80
N SER A 78 -3.60 3.44 -11.81
CA SER A 78 -4.49 2.46 -11.21
C SER A 78 -5.38 1.77 -12.24
N VAL A 79 -6.17 2.55 -12.97
CA VAL A 79 -7.12 2.03 -13.97
C VAL A 79 -6.39 1.33 -15.11
N SER A 80 -5.30 1.89 -15.63
CA SER A 80 -4.54 1.28 -16.72
C SER A 80 -3.90 -0.05 -16.30
N SER A 81 -3.34 -0.12 -15.09
CA SER A 81 -2.74 -1.34 -14.57
C SER A 81 -3.78 -2.45 -14.36
N LEU A 82 -4.95 -2.09 -13.82
CA LEU A 82 -6.06 -3.02 -13.63
C LEU A 82 -6.59 -3.53 -14.98
N ALA A 83 -6.77 -2.65 -15.96
CA ALA A 83 -7.26 -3.01 -17.29
C ALA A 83 -6.28 -3.94 -18.01
N ILE A 84 -4.98 -3.62 -17.98
CA ILE A 84 -3.94 -4.46 -18.59
C ILE A 84 -3.85 -5.81 -17.87
N GLY A 85 -3.88 -5.82 -16.54
CA GLY A 85 -3.86 -7.04 -15.74
C GLY A 85 -5.03 -7.97 -16.06
N TYR A 86 -6.24 -7.41 -16.12
CA TYR A 86 -7.45 -8.15 -16.48
C TYR A 86 -7.38 -8.71 -17.91
N LEU A 87 -6.92 -7.90 -18.87
CA LEU A 87 -6.75 -8.30 -20.27
C LEU A 87 -5.75 -9.43 -20.39
N LEU A 88 -4.58 -9.33 -19.72
CA LEU A 88 -3.56 -10.38 -19.75
C LEU A 88 -4.09 -11.69 -19.17
N MET A 89 -4.80 -11.65 -18.06
CA MET A 89 -5.37 -12.85 -17.47
C MET A 89 -6.43 -13.49 -18.37
N ASN A 90 -7.26 -12.69 -19.07
CA ASN A 90 -8.26 -13.23 -19.99
C ASN A 90 -7.67 -13.83 -21.26
N VAL A 91 -6.62 -13.23 -21.82
CA VAL A 91 -6.04 -13.68 -23.10
C VAL A 91 -5.11 -14.88 -22.92
N PHE A 92 -4.32 -14.90 -21.85
CA PHE A 92 -3.26 -15.90 -21.66
C PHE A 92 -3.58 -16.97 -20.61
N SER A 93 -4.63 -16.81 -19.82
CA SER A 93 -5.03 -17.83 -18.84
C SER A 93 -5.82 -18.94 -19.54
N THR A 94 -5.32 -20.15 -19.44
CA THR A 94 -5.93 -21.36 -20.02
C THR A 94 -6.93 -22.04 -19.07
N GLY A 95 -7.21 -21.44 -17.91
CA GLY A 95 -8.11 -22.02 -16.89
C GLY A 95 -9.57 -21.58 -17.07
N PRO A 96 -10.53 -22.46 -16.73
CA PRO A 96 -11.96 -22.19 -16.90
C PRO A 96 -12.54 -21.11 -15.93
N ASN A 97 -11.76 -20.62 -14.95
CA ASN A 97 -12.23 -19.74 -13.87
C ASN A 97 -11.47 -18.40 -13.74
N VAL A 98 -11.10 -17.78 -14.86
CA VAL A 98 -10.37 -16.48 -14.83
C VAL A 98 -11.10 -15.41 -14.04
N SER A 99 -12.42 -15.32 -14.17
CA SER A 99 -13.24 -14.38 -13.41
C SER A 99 -13.23 -14.67 -11.90
N GLY A 100 -13.15 -15.93 -11.50
CA GLY A 100 -13.04 -16.34 -10.10
C GLY A 100 -11.71 -15.96 -9.48
N ASP A 101 -10.61 -16.12 -10.22
CA ASP A 101 -9.27 -15.76 -9.76
C ASP A 101 -9.08 -14.26 -9.59
N VAL A 102 -9.68 -13.45 -10.49
CA VAL A 102 -9.68 -11.99 -10.35
C VAL A 102 -10.51 -11.56 -9.14
N CYS A 103 -11.72 -12.11 -8.98
CA CYS A 103 -12.56 -11.84 -7.82
C CYS A 103 -11.89 -12.23 -6.50
N SER A 104 -11.25 -13.40 -6.44
CA SER A 104 -10.55 -13.85 -5.23
C SER A 104 -9.38 -12.96 -4.87
N THR A 105 -8.66 -12.43 -5.85
CA THR A 105 -7.55 -11.49 -5.62
C THR A 105 -8.04 -10.11 -5.17
N LEU A 106 -9.16 -9.63 -5.72
CA LEU A 106 -9.71 -8.34 -5.34
C LEU A 106 -10.38 -8.38 -3.96
N PHE A 107 -11.10 -9.45 -3.65
CA PHE A 107 -11.87 -9.59 -2.40
C PHE A 107 -11.22 -10.46 -1.33
N GLY A 108 -10.13 -11.17 -1.65
CA GLY A 108 -9.35 -11.94 -0.68
C GLY A 108 -10.03 -13.18 -0.07
N SER A 109 -11.20 -13.56 -0.54
CA SER A 109 -12.08 -14.51 0.15
C SER A 109 -11.55 -15.95 0.30
N THR A 110 -10.62 -16.38 -0.56
CA THR A 110 -10.09 -17.77 -0.54
C THR A 110 -8.66 -17.85 -0.03
N SER A 111 -7.91 -16.77 -0.04
CA SER A 111 -6.48 -16.75 0.29
C SER A 111 -6.17 -17.10 1.74
N ILE A 112 -7.08 -16.81 2.68
CA ILE A 112 -6.88 -17.06 4.12
C ILE A 112 -6.80 -18.56 4.42
N LEU A 113 -7.58 -19.39 3.74
CA LEU A 113 -7.63 -20.84 3.96
C LEU A 113 -6.42 -21.60 3.37
N THR A 114 -5.73 -20.99 2.41
CA THR A 114 -4.60 -21.61 1.70
C THR A 114 -3.24 -21.08 2.13
N LEU A 115 -3.20 -20.26 3.19
CA LEU A 115 -1.97 -19.65 3.70
C LEU A 115 -0.98 -20.69 4.21
N THR A 116 0.21 -20.68 3.63
CA THR A 116 1.34 -21.50 4.11
C THR A 116 1.94 -20.84 5.36
N ILE A 117 2.37 -21.65 6.33
CA ILE A 117 3.03 -21.16 7.57
C ILE A 117 4.20 -20.21 7.25
N GLY A 118 4.97 -20.48 6.19
CA GLY A 118 6.07 -19.62 5.75
C GLY A 118 5.61 -18.22 5.32
N GLN A 119 4.46 -18.12 4.66
CA GLN A 119 3.89 -16.80 4.27
C GLN A 119 3.45 -16.00 5.50
N VAL A 120 2.86 -16.65 6.48
CA VAL A 120 2.46 -16.00 7.75
C VAL A 120 3.68 -15.49 8.51
N GLN A 121 4.74 -16.29 8.61
CA GLN A 121 5.99 -15.88 9.26
C GLN A 121 6.64 -14.69 8.53
N LEU A 122 6.70 -14.73 7.20
CA LEU A 122 7.23 -13.64 6.40
C LEU A 122 6.44 -12.35 6.61
N CYS A 123 5.11 -12.42 6.62
CA CYS A 123 4.25 -11.30 6.91
C CYS A 123 4.45 -10.75 8.33
N ALA A 124 4.60 -11.62 9.32
CA ALA A 124 4.82 -11.20 10.69
C ALA A 124 6.16 -10.46 10.83
N VAL A 125 7.23 -11.01 10.27
CA VAL A 125 8.57 -10.39 10.31
C VAL A 125 8.56 -9.03 9.61
N LEU A 126 8.01 -8.96 8.39
CA LEU A 126 7.94 -7.70 7.64
C LEU A 126 7.06 -6.66 8.34
N SER A 127 5.93 -7.07 8.93
CA SER A 127 5.08 -6.17 9.72
C SER A 127 5.82 -5.59 10.92
N VAL A 128 6.58 -6.40 11.63
CA VAL A 128 7.41 -5.94 12.76
C VAL A 128 8.47 -4.94 12.28
N ILE A 129 9.14 -5.24 11.17
CA ILE A 129 10.13 -4.32 10.57
C ILE A 129 9.49 -2.97 10.23
N VAL A 130 8.31 -2.97 9.61
CA VAL A 130 7.58 -1.74 9.25
C VAL A 130 7.23 -0.92 10.50
N VAL A 131 6.70 -1.56 11.56
CA VAL A 131 6.37 -0.88 12.82
C VAL A 131 7.63 -0.29 13.47
N VAL A 132 8.71 -1.07 13.57
CA VAL A 132 9.98 -0.62 14.14
C VAL A 132 10.52 0.57 13.34
N MET A 133 10.57 0.48 12.02
CA MET A 133 11.00 1.58 11.15
C MET A 133 10.12 2.82 11.31
N PHE A 134 8.81 2.66 11.39
CA PHE A 134 7.90 3.77 11.62
C PHE A 134 8.15 4.45 12.97
N VAL A 135 8.32 3.68 14.04
CA VAL A 135 8.59 4.21 15.40
C VAL A 135 9.94 4.91 15.46
N LEU A 136 11.00 4.31 14.90
CA LEU A 136 12.34 4.90 14.87
C LEU A 136 12.37 6.23 14.09
N PHE A 137 11.68 6.30 12.97
CA PHE A 137 11.64 7.49 12.14
C PHE A 137 10.42 8.38 12.39
N TYR A 138 9.64 8.11 13.45
CA TYR A 138 8.40 8.83 13.76
C TYR A 138 8.55 10.36 13.68
N ASN A 139 9.55 10.93 14.35
CA ASN A 139 9.78 12.37 14.38
C ASN A 139 10.17 12.94 13.00
N LYS A 140 10.90 12.16 12.21
CA LYS A 140 11.31 12.55 10.84
C LYS A 140 10.12 12.49 9.87
N ILE A 141 9.34 11.40 9.96
CA ILE A 141 8.12 11.22 9.17
C ILE A 141 7.11 12.32 9.50
N PHE A 142 6.91 12.62 10.78
CA PHE A 142 6.05 13.72 11.22
C PHE A 142 6.45 15.05 10.59
N SER A 143 7.71 15.45 10.73
CA SER A 143 8.22 16.71 10.20
C SER A 143 8.02 16.83 8.69
N ILE A 144 8.32 15.79 7.91
CA ILE A 144 8.18 15.78 6.45
C ILE A 144 6.71 15.70 6.01
N THR A 145 5.84 15.14 6.84
CA THR A 145 4.42 15.03 6.53
C THR A 145 3.71 16.37 6.66
N PHE A 146 4.08 17.18 7.64
CA PHE A 146 3.46 18.48 7.87
C PHE A 146 4.05 19.59 7.01
N ASP A 147 5.37 19.71 6.95
CA ASP A 147 6.05 20.76 6.16
C ASP A 147 7.36 20.24 5.57
N GLU A 148 7.30 19.84 4.30
CA GLU A 148 8.47 19.37 3.57
C GLU A 148 9.46 20.49 3.26
N THR A 149 8.98 21.72 3.07
CA THR A 149 9.84 22.87 2.75
C THR A 149 10.66 23.27 3.97
N PHE A 150 10.04 23.29 5.14
CA PHE A 150 10.71 23.52 6.41
C PHE A 150 11.71 22.39 6.73
N ALA A 151 11.31 21.13 6.51
CA ALA A 151 12.19 20.00 6.72
C ALA A 151 13.44 20.04 5.80
N LYS A 152 13.30 20.52 4.56
CA LYS A 152 14.44 20.78 3.66
C LYS A 152 15.32 21.92 4.17
N ALA A 153 14.72 23.01 4.64
CA ALA A 153 15.44 24.17 5.15
C ALA A 153 16.28 23.84 6.40
N THR A 154 15.80 22.90 7.23
CA THR A 154 16.54 22.39 8.41
C THR A 154 17.62 21.36 8.08
N GLY A 155 17.94 21.15 6.78
CA GLY A 155 19.00 20.24 6.34
C GLY A 155 18.60 18.75 6.31
N MET A 156 17.32 18.41 6.47
CA MET A 156 16.87 17.02 6.36
C MET A 156 16.84 16.54 4.91
N LYS A 157 17.32 15.33 4.65
CA LYS A 157 17.26 14.67 3.33
C LYS A 157 15.85 14.15 3.05
N THR A 158 14.89 15.06 2.79
CA THR A 158 13.46 14.72 2.62
C THR A 158 13.21 13.69 1.53
N ASN A 159 13.97 13.74 0.42
CA ASN A 159 13.85 12.78 -0.67
C ASN A 159 14.12 11.33 -0.22
N LEU A 160 15.09 11.13 0.69
CA LEU A 160 15.43 9.82 1.22
C LEU A 160 14.30 9.27 2.09
N TYR A 161 13.76 10.10 2.99
CA TYR A 161 12.64 9.68 3.85
C TYR A 161 11.34 9.48 3.08
N ASN A 162 11.08 10.28 2.05
CA ASN A 162 9.94 10.07 1.15
C ASN A 162 10.07 8.74 0.38
N THR A 163 11.28 8.43 -0.10
CA THR A 163 11.54 7.14 -0.76
C THR A 163 11.38 5.97 0.23
N LEU A 164 11.89 6.10 1.45
CA LEU A 164 11.73 5.10 2.49
C LEU A 164 10.25 4.86 2.80
N LEU A 165 9.48 5.93 2.94
CA LEU A 165 8.03 5.85 3.18
C LEU A 165 7.30 5.17 2.01
N ALA A 166 7.68 5.48 0.76
CA ALA A 166 7.16 4.82 -0.44
C ALA A 166 7.41 3.30 -0.41
N VAL A 167 8.63 2.89 -0.06
CA VAL A 167 9.00 1.47 0.03
C VAL A 167 8.19 0.77 1.13
N LEU A 168 8.07 1.38 2.31
CA LEU A 168 7.27 0.82 3.40
C LEU A 168 5.80 0.63 3.01
N ILE A 169 5.21 1.62 2.35
CA ILE A 169 3.83 1.55 1.86
C ILE A 169 3.68 0.41 0.83
N ALA A 170 4.58 0.33 -0.16
CA ALA A 170 4.53 -0.70 -1.18
C ALA A 170 4.63 -2.11 -0.57
N VAL A 171 5.54 -2.31 0.38
CA VAL A 171 5.69 -3.60 1.07
C VAL A 171 4.42 -3.98 1.81
N VAL A 172 3.84 -3.06 2.59
CA VAL A 172 2.60 -3.32 3.33
C VAL A 172 1.44 -3.64 2.39
N ILE A 173 1.29 -2.89 1.29
CA ILE A 173 0.22 -3.11 0.32
C ILE A 173 0.36 -4.47 -0.37
N VAL A 174 1.57 -4.85 -0.82
CA VAL A 174 1.80 -6.15 -1.47
C VAL A 174 1.50 -7.31 -0.53
N LEU A 175 1.98 -7.23 0.72
CA LEU A 175 1.73 -8.26 1.72
C LEU A 175 0.24 -8.38 2.05
N ALA A 176 -0.38 -7.24 2.25
CA ALA A 176 -1.77 -7.17 2.64
C ALA A 176 -2.71 -7.57 1.48
N MET A 177 -2.39 -7.22 0.22
CA MET A 177 -3.17 -7.64 -0.95
C MET A 177 -3.25 -9.17 -1.06
N ASN A 178 -2.13 -9.86 -0.85
CA ASN A 178 -2.10 -11.32 -0.92
C ASN A 178 -2.91 -12.02 0.17
N LEU A 179 -3.14 -11.36 1.32
CA LEU A 179 -3.82 -11.96 2.47
C LEU A 179 -5.30 -11.54 2.56
N VAL A 180 -5.59 -10.31 2.25
CA VAL A 180 -6.88 -9.67 2.58
C VAL A 180 -7.62 -9.19 1.32
N GLY A 181 -6.92 -9.07 0.21
CA GLY A 181 -7.44 -8.55 -1.05
C GLY A 181 -7.27 -7.02 -1.18
N SER A 182 -7.30 -6.53 -2.42
CA SER A 182 -6.97 -5.14 -2.74
C SER A 182 -7.99 -4.13 -2.21
N LEU A 183 -9.28 -4.45 -2.26
CA LEU A 183 -10.34 -3.55 -1.83
C LEU A 183 -10.35 -3.33 -0.31
N LEU A 184 -10.16 -4.41 0.47
CA LEU A 184 -10.19 -4.31 1.93
C LEU A 184 -8.98 -3.53 2.46
N ILE A 185 -7.82 -3.63 1.79
CA ILE A 185 -6.64 -2.85 2.17
C ILE A 185 -6.87 -1.37 1.98
N SER A 186 -7.40 -0.96 0.82
CA SER A 186 -7.70 0.44 0.56
C SER A 186 -8.61 1.01 1.65
N ALA A 187 -9.61 0.23 2.07
CA ALA A 187 -10.50 0.59 3.17
C ALA A 187 -9.74 0.70 4.52
N LEU A 188 -8.91 -0.28 4.87
CA LEU A 188 -8.15 -0.30 6.12
C LEU A 188 -7.08 0.80 6.22
N VAL A 189 -6.55 1.25 5.09
CA VAL A 189 -5.57 2.36 5.06
C VAL A 189 -6.27 3.70 5.27
N ILE A 190 -7.41 3.92 4.61
CA ILE A 190 -8.03 5.25 4.50
C ILE A 190 -9.03 5.51 5.63
N PHE A 191 -9.99 4.61 5.86
CA PHE A 191 -11.11 4.89 6.77
C PHE A 191 -10.70 5.08 8.24
N PRO A 192 -9.82 4.25 8.84
CA PRO A 192 -9.40 4.46 10.21
C PRO A 192 -8.67 5.79 10.41
N ALA A 193 -7.83 6.16 9.43
CA ALA A 193 -7.10 7.42 9.48
C ALA A 193 -8.04 8.64 9.39
N LEU A 194 -9.00 8.64 8.45
CA LEU A 194 -9.98 9.71 8.32
C LEU A 194 -10.89 9.82 9.54
N SER A 195 -11.35 8.69 10.09
CA SER A 195 -12.17 8.67 11.31
C SER A 195 -11.44 9.24 12.51
N ALA A 196 -10.18 8.85 12.70
CA ALA A 196 -9.35 9.36 13.79
C ALA A 196 -9.08 10.86 13.68
N MET A 197 -8.89 11.39 12.46
CA MET A 197 -8.68 12.83 12.22
C MET A 197 -9.92 13.69 12.51
N ARG A 198 -11.11 13.10 12.47
CA ARG A 198 -12.35 13.81 12.85
C ARG A 198 -12.48 13.98 14.35
N ILE A 199 -11.91 13.06 15.14
CA ILE A 199 -12.03 13.04 16.60
C ILE A 199 -10.88 13.81 17.24
N PHE A 200 -9.65 13.61 16.75
CA PHE A 200 -8.44 14.16 17.35
C PHE A 200 -7.72 15.13 16.40
N ARG A 201 -7.08 16.15 17.00
CA ARG A 201 -6.28 17.15 16.26
C ARG A 201 -4.76 16.92 16.39
N ASN A 202 -4.32 16.15 17.37
CA ASN A 202 -2.91 15.87 17.62
C ASN A 202 -2.46 14.63 16.84
N PHE A 203 -1.34 14.70 16.13
CA PHE A 203 -0.82 13.59 15.32
C PHE A 203 -0.66 12.28 16.11
N ARG A 204 -0.15 12.34 17.34
CA ARG A 204 0.01 11.17 18.21
C ARG A 204 -1.34 10.52 18.54
N SER A 205 -2.31 11.33 18.94
CA SER A 205 -3.66 10.83 19.27
C SER A 205 -4.37 10.28 18.04
N VAL A 206 -4.22 10.92 16.88
CA VAL A 206 -4.76 10.43 15.60
C VAL A 206 -4.16 9.08 15.24
N THR A 207 -2.85 8.92 15.35
CA THR A 207 -2.16 7.66 15.03
C THR A 207 -2.60 6.53 15.95
N ILE A 208 -2.66 6.76 17.27
CA ILE A 208 -3.09 5.75 18.25
C ILE A 208 -4.56 5.37 18.02
N CYS A 209 -5.44 6.35 17.84
CA CYS A 209 -6.85 6.12 17.58
C CYS A 209 -7.08 5.38 16.26
N SER A 210 -6.38 5.76 15.20
CA SER A 210 -6.44 5.09 13.89
C SER A 210 -6.05 3.61 14.00
N VAL A 211 -4.98 3.31 14.73
CA VAL A 211 -4.56 1.93 15.01
C VAL A 211 -5.65 1.17 15.77
N GLY A 212 -6.21 1.78 16.83
CA GLY A 212 -7.29 1.17 17.60
C GLY A 212 -8.51 0.84 16.73
N ILE A 213 -8.98 1.80 15.94
CA ILE A 213 -10.12 1.59 15.02
C ILE A 213 -9.80 0.49 14.00
N SER A 214 -8.61 0.52 13.41
CA SER A 214 -8.20 -0.45 12.39
C SER A 214 -8.15 -1.88 12.94
N VAL A 215 -7.64 -2.06 14.16
CA VAL A 215 -7.59 -3.37 14.82
C VAL A 215 -8.99 -3.87 15.13
N VAL A 216 -9.86 -3.01 15.66
CA VAL A 216 -11.26 -3.38 15.98
C VAL A 216 -12.04 -3.73 14.71
N CYS A 217 -11.82 -3.00 13.59
CA CYS A 217 -12.49 -3.29 12.32
C CYS A 217 -11.95 -4.55 11.61
N ALA A 218 -10.73 -4.97 11.94
CA ALA A 218 -10.11 -6.15 11.34
C ALA A 218 -10.33 -7.45 12.12
N CYS A 219 -10.85 -7.38 13.37
CA CYS A 219 -11.23 -8.52 14.20
C CYS A 219 -12.70 -8.85 14.02
#